data_6d5f6fa13de6baf1a4428784174883dd
#
_entry.id   6d5f6fa13de6baf1a4428784174883dd
#
_cell.length_a   1.000
_cell.length_b   1.000
_cell.length_c   1.000
_cell.angle_alpha   90.00
_cell.angle_beta   90.00
_cell.angle_gamma   90.00
#
_symmetry.space_group_name_H-M   'P 1'
#
loop_
_entity.id
_entity.type
_entity.pdbx_description
1 polymer ?
#
loop_
_entity_poly.entity_id
_entity_poly.type
_entity_poly.pdbx_seq_one_letter_code
_entity_poly.pdbx_strand_id
1 'polypeptide(L)'
;TTFTLSDFGRTLQPASGGGTDHAWGSHHFIIGGAVQGGKIYGRYPQLSLGGPDDAEKEGRWLPSCSVDQYGATLARWFGVATTDLDSVFSNLASFSTADLGFMG
;
A
#
# COMPACT_ATOMS: atom_id res chain seq x y z
N THR A 1 -10.58 -12.72 6.91
CA THR A 1 -10.16 -11.52 6.17
C THR A 1 -9.39 -11.91 4.92
N THR A 2 -9.75 -11.32 3.82
CA THR A 2 -9.07 -11.47 2.52
C THR A 2 -8.40 -10.15 2.19
N PHE A 3 -7.16 -10.21 1.72
CA PHE A 3 -6.43 -9.02 1.30
C PHE A 3 -5.59 -9.31 0.06
N THR A 4 -5.35 -8.27 -0.73
CA THR A 4 -4.47 -8.37 -1.91
C THR A 4 -3.05 -7.95 -1.56
N LEU A 5 -2.10 -8.50 -2.28
CA LEU A 5 -0.68 -8.17 -2.15
C LEU A 5 0.01 -8.32 -3.51
N SER A 6 1.03 -7.51 -3.76
CA SER A 6 1.85 -7.59 -4.97
C SER A 6 3.23 -7.03 -4.70
N ASP A 7 4.23 -7.51 -5.43
CA ASP A 7 5.62 -7.05 -5.32
C ASP A 7 5.80 -5.65 -5.92
N PHE A 8 4.98 -5.27 -6.91
CA PHE A 8 5.09 -3.99 -7.58
C PHE A 8 3.74 -3.55 -8.18
N GLY A 9 3.62 -2.26 -8.46
CA GLY A 9 2.52 -1.70 -9.21
C GLY A 9 2.80 -1.71 -10.72
N ARG A 10 1.89 -1.14 -11.49
CA ARG A 10 1.98 -0.97 -12.93
C ARG A 10 1.77 0.48 -13.32
N THR A 11 2.42 0.91 -14.42
CA THR A 11 2.23 2.24 -14.96
C THR A 11 0.81 2.44 -15.48
N LEU A 12 0.29 3.67 -15.35
CA LEU A 12 -0.98 4.02 -15.98
C LEU A 12 -0.84 4.12 -17.49
N GLN A 13 0.27 4.67 -17.98
CA GLN A 13 0.56 4.76 -19.40
C GLN A 13 0.98 3.40 -19.95
N PRO A 14 0.40 2.93 -21.06
CA PRO A 14 0.83 1.70 -21.71
C PRO A 14 2.28 1.78 -22.19
N ALA A 15 2.99 0.64 -22.14
CA ALA A 15 4.29 0.49 -22.74
C ALA A 15 4.20 0.44 -24.28
N SER A 16 5.32 0.70 -24.97
CA SER A 16 5.37 0.79 -26.44
C SER A 16 4.96 -0.50 -27.16
N GLY A 17 5.12 -1.66 -26.52
CA GLY A 17 4.73 -2.98 -27.05
C GLY A 17 3.34 -3.45 -26.62
N GLY A 18 2.55 -2.59 -25.98
CA GLY A 18 1.32 -2.95 -25.28
C GLY A 18 1.60 -3.43 -23.84
N GLY A 19 0.56 -3.59 -23.03
CA GLY A 19 0.72 -3.86 -21.61
C GLY A 19 1.24 -2.63 -20.83
N THR A 20 1.82 -2.86 -19.68
CA THR A 20 2.32 -1.79 -18.79
C THR A 20 3.67 -2.15 -18.20
N ASP A 21 4.45 -1.15 -17.83
CA ASP A 21 5.73 -1.33 -17.17
C ASP A 21 5.60 -1.47 -15.66
N HIS A 22 6.66 -1.91 -14.99
CA HIS A 22 6.72 -2.00 -13.54
C HIS A 22 6.69 -0.60 -12.92
N ALA A 23 5.98 -0.49 -11.80
CA ALA A 23 5.92 0.71 -10.99
C ALA A 23 5.95 0.33 -9.50
N TRP A 24 5.89 1.32 -8.60
CA TRP A 24 6.01 1.06 -7.16
C TRP A 24 4.65 1.00 -6.48
N GLY A 25 3.94 2.11 -6.52
CA GLY A 25 2.67 2.27 -5.81
C GLY A 25 1.55 1.50 -6.47
N SER A 26 0.66 0.95 -5.66
CA SER A 26 -0.53 0.24 -6.11
C SER A 26 -1.66 0.45 -5.11
N HIS A 27 -2.83 -0.07 -5.45
CA HIS A 27 -4.00 -0.08 -4.59
C HIS A 27 -4.30 -1.51 -4.17
N HIS A 28 -4.57 -1.71 -2.90
CA HIS A 28 -4.90 -3.00 -2.35
C HIS A 28 -6.31 -3.00 -1.78
N PHE A 29 -6.97 -4.15 -1.84
CA PHE A 29 -8.30 -4.36 -1.28
C PHE A 29 -8.20 -5.25 -0.05
N ILE A 30 -9.00 -4.91 0.95
CA ILE A 30 -9.14 -5.68 2.18
C ILE A 30 -10.62 -5.90 2.43
N ILE A 31 -11.01 -7.16 2.59
CA ILE A 31 -12.42 -7.56 2.76
C ILE A 31 -12.51 -8.54 3.92
N GLY A 32 -13.42 -8.29 4.84
CA GLY A 32 -13.65 -9.19 5.97
C GLY A 32 -14.53 -8.58 7.04
N GLY A 33 -15.05 -9.43 7.92
CA GLY A 33 -15.94 -9.00 9.00
C GLY A 33 -15.28 -8.09 10.04
N ALA A 34 -13.96 -8.17 10.19
CA ALA A 34 -13.17 -7.32 11.09
C ALA A 34 -12.60 -6.08 10.40
N VAL A 35 -12.89 -5.87 9.12
CA VAL A 35 -12.40 -4.70 8.38
C VAL A 35 -13.34 -3.53 8.57
N GLN A 36 -12.79 -2.38 8.91
CA GLN A 36 -13.52 -1.11 8.93
C GLN A 36 -13.69 -0.59 7.50
N GLY A 37 -14.58 -1.23 6.74
CA GLY A 37 -14.76 -1.04 5.31
C GLY A 37 -15.42 0.28 4.91
N GLY A 38 -15.63 0.45 3.60
CA GLY A 38 -16.25 1.64 3.03
C GLY A 38 -15.37 2.89 3.04
N LYS A 39 -14.07 2.74 3.22
CA LYS A 39 -13.09 3.83 3.34
C LYS A 39 -11.87 3.58 2.48
N ILE A 40 -11.14 4.65 2.19
CA ILE A 40 -9.79 4.62 1.65
C ILE A 40 -8.83 4.90 2.80
N TYR A 41 -7.85 4.05 2.99
CA TYR A 41 -6.77 4.21 3.94
C TYR A 41 -5.51 4.66 3.22
N GLY A 42 -4.81 5.66 3.78
CA GLY A 42 -3.81 6.41 3.07
C GLY A 42 -4.44 7.53 2.24
N ARG A 43 -3.66 8.12 1.36
CA ARG A 43 -4.12 9.19 0.46
C ARG A 43 -4.21 8.64 -0.96
N TYR A 44 -5.38 8.71 -1.55
CA TYR A 44 -5.57 8.34 -2.96
C TYR A 44 -4.80 9.32 -3.85
N PRO A 45 -3.95 8.84 -4.77
CA PRO A 45 -3.13 9.72 -5.60
C PRO A 45 -3.98 10.48 -6.63
N GLN A 46 -3.48 11.64 -7.03
CA GLN A 46 -4.01 12.34 -8.20
C GLN A 46 -3.53 11.60 -9.46
N LEU A 47 -4.45 10.98 -10.18
CA LEU A 47 -4.16 10.18 -11.37
C LEU A 47 -3.97 11.08 -12.60
N SER A 48 -2.92 11.90 -12.58
CA SER A 48 -2.56 12.82 -13.64
C SER A 48 -1.12 12.55 -14.07
N LEU A 49 -0.91 12.19 -15.32
CA LEU A 49 0.44 11.97 -15.86
C LEU A 49 1.26 13.26 -15.78
N GLY A 50 2.44 13.16 -15.19
CA GLY A 50 3.30 14.30 -14.90
C GLY A 50 2.82 15.17 -13.74
N GLY A 51 1.77 14.77 -13.04
CA GLY A 51 1.24 15.46 -11.86
C GLY A 51 2.06 15.23 -10.60
N PRO A 52 1.61 15.74 -9.43
CA PRO A 52 2.40 15.74 -8.21
C PRO A 52 2.63 14.34 -7.62
N ASP A 53 1.78 13.37 -7.94
CA ASP A 53 1.89 12.02 -7.41
C ASP A 53 2.51 11.03 -8.40
N ASP A 54 2.94 11.50 -9.58
CA ASP A 54 3.58 10.69 -10.61
C ASP A 54 5.10 10.91 -10.61
N ALA A 55 5.86 9.87 -10.33
CA ALA A 55 7.32 9.97 -10.20
C ALA A 55 8.04 10.22 -11.53
N GLU A 56 7.54 9.69 -12.64
CA GLU A 56 8.27 9.64 -13.91
C GLU A 56 7.44 10.00 -15.14
N LYS A 57 6.30 10.63 -14.96
CA LYS A 57 5.36 11.06 -16.03
C LYS A 57 4.66 9.94 -16.80
N GLU A 58 4.79 8.70 -16.34
CA GLU A 58 4.18 7.52 -16.96
C GLU A 58 3.10 6.87 -16.08
N GLY A 59 2.79 7.51 -14.96
CA GLY A 59 1.84 6.98 -13.99
C GLY A 59 2.46 5.96 -13.04
N ARG A 60 3.68 6.22 -12.57
CA ARG A 60 4.31 5.51 -11.45
C ARG A 60 3.97 6.27 -10.17
N TRP A 61 2.91 5.83 -9.52
CA TRP A 61 2.34 6.57 -8.38
C TRP A 61 3.21 6.45 -7.13
N LEU A 62 3.43 7.59 -6.49
CA LEU A 62 4.11 7.66 -5.21
C LEU A 62 3.16 7.17 -4.11
N PRO A 63 3.50 6.10 -3.38
CA PRO A 63 2.63 5.59 -2.33
C PRO A 63 2.61 6.51 -1.11
N SER A 64 1.46 6.59 -0.44
CA SER A 64 1.30 7.32 0.83
C SER A 64 1.42 6.43 2.06
N CYS A 65 1.40 5.13 1.88
CA CYS A 65 1.60 4.12 2.93
C CYS A 65 2.62 3.10 2.45
N SER A 66 3.38 2.53 3.38
CA SER A 66 4.32 1.46 3.04
C SER A 66 3.69 0.08 3.14
N VAL A 67 4.29 -0.90 2.45
CA VAL A 67 3.93 -2.30 2.60
C VAL A 67 4.18 -2.80 4.04
N ASP A 68 5.17 -2.25 4.73
CA ASP A 68 5.45 -2.58 6.12
C ASP A 68 4.31 -2.14 7.04
N GLN A 69 3.78 -0.92 6.87
CA GLN A 69 2.62 -0.45 7.62
C GLN A 69 1.36 -1.28 7.33
N TYR A 70 1.15 -1.63 6.06
CA TYR A 70 0.06 -2.48 5.63
C TYR A 70 0.14 -3.86 6.27
N GLY A 71 1.31 -4.51 6.16
CA GLY A 71 1.56 -5.82 6.74
C GLY A 71 1.50 -5.81 8.27
N ALA A 72 2.07 -4.79 8.92
CA ALA A 72 2.05 -4.65 10.37
C ALA A 72 0.63 -4.52 10.93
N THR A 73 -0.25 -3.79 10.24
CA THR A 73 -1.67 -3.68 10.63
C THR A 73 -2.35 -5.05 10.61
N LEU A 74 -2.13 -5.85 9.57
CA LEU A 74 -2.67 -7.21 9.45
C LEU A 74 -2.05 -8.15 10.49
N ALA A 75 -0.73 -8.10 10.67
CA ALA A 75 -0.01 -8.95 11.61
C ALA A 75 -0.45 -8.70 13.06
N ARG A 76 -0.59 -7.43 13.44
CA ARG A 76 -1.10 -7.05 14.76
C ARG A 76 -2.52 -7.59 15.00
N TRP A 77 -3.40 -7.41 14.04
CA TRP A 77 -4.75 -7.98 14.12
C TRP A 77 -4.74 -9.50 14.24
N PHE A 78 -3.83 -10.16 13.53
CA PHE A 78 -3.69 -11.62 13.55
C PHE A 78 -3.10 -12.14 14.88
N GLY A 79 -2.45 -11.28 15.68
CA GLY A 79 -1.96 -11.62 17.03
C GLY A 79 -0.47 -11.41 17.26
N VAL A 80 0.25 -10.80 16.34
CA VAL A 80 1.66 -10.42 16.57
C VAL A 80 1.71 -9.28 17.59
N ALA A 81 2.50 -9.43 18.64
CA ALA A 81 2.67 -8.41 19.65
C ALA A 81 3.30 -7.14 19.04
N THR A 82 2.86 -5.97 19.51
CA THR A 82 3.39 -4.69 19.00
C THR A 82 4.91 -4.59 19.14
N THR A 83 5.47 -5.16 20.21
CA THR A 83 6.92 -5.20 20.45
C THR A 83 7.70 -6.05 19.45
N ASP A 84 7.03 -6.95 18.75
CA ASP A 84 7.67 -7.88 17.82
C ASP A 84 7.53 -7.46 16.35
N LEU A 85 6.74 -6.42 16.08
CA LEU A 85 6.48 -5.96 14.71
C LEU A 85 7.74 -5.51 13.97
N ASP A 86 8.67 -4.83 14.65
CA ASP A 86 9.92 -4.36 14.05
C ASP A 86 10.85 -5.51 13.62
N SER A 87 10.75 -6.66 14.27
CA SER A 87 11.52 -7.84 13.87
C SER A 87 10.95 -8.53 12.62
N VAL A 88 9.66 -8.35 12.37
CA VAL A 88 8.98 -8.88 11.17
C VAL A 88 9.07 -7.88 10.01
N PHE A 89 8.89 -6.60 10.30
CA PHE A 89 8.87 -5.51 9.32
C PHE A 89 10.01 -4.54 9.60
N SER A 90 11.17 -4.80 9.01
CA SER A 90 12.44 -4.13 9.35
C SER A 90 12.46 -2.63 9.07
N ASN A 91 11.62 -2.12 8.19
CA ASN A 91 11.54 -0.69 7.88
C ASN A 91 10.44 0.06 8.64
N LEU A 92 9.70 -0.64 9.51
CA LEU A 92 8.53 -0.07 10.17
C LEU A 92 8.88 1.15 11.04
N ALA A 93 10.05 1.14 11.68
CA ALA A 93 10.54 2.24 12.50
C ALA A 93 10.78 3.55 11.74
N SER A 94 10.87 3.50 10.40
CA SER A 94 11.00 4.70 9.55
C SER A 94 9.69 5.48 9.39
N PHE A 95 8.58 4.94 9.87
CA PHE A 95 7.25 5.55 9.72
C PHE A 95 6.70 6.01 11.08
N SER A 96 5.95 7.10 11.06
CA SER A 96 5.36 7.67 12.28
C SER A 96 4.24 6.83 12.88
N THR A 97 3.64 5.93 12.11
CA THR A 97 2.61 5.00 12.58
C THR A 97 2.81 3.63 11.97
N ALA A 98 2.67 2.61 12.80
CA ALA A 98 2.73 1.21 12.39
C ALA A 98 1.36 0.65 11.98
N ASP A 99 0.28 1.28 12.44
CA ASP A 99 -1.09 0.80 12.27
C ASP A 99 -1.89 1.77 11.41
N LEU A 100 -2.36 1.30 10.27
CA LEU A 100 -3.17 2.09 9.34
C LEU A 100 -4.66 2.16 9.77
N GLY A 101 -5.07 1.39 10.77
CA GLY A 101 -6.39 1.50 11.38
C GLY A 101 -7.53 0.83 10.61
N PHE A 102 -7.25 0.01 9.61
CA PHE A 102 -8.31 -0.64 8.82
C PHE A 102 -8.86 -1.93 9.45
N MET A 103 -8.21 -2.47 10.47
CA MET A 103 -8.71 -3.62 11.21
C MET A 103 -9.38 -3.18 12.51
N GLY A 104 -10.55 -3.70 12.75
CA GLY A 104 -11.32 -3.43 13.95
C GLY A 104 -11.26 -4.52 15.00
#